data_6c2e4ae525dc5e4d22d5bd9e5c0bb4f6
#
_entry.id   6c2e4ae525dc5e4d22d5bd9e5c0bb4f6
#
_cell.length_a   1.000
_cell.length_b   1.000
_cell.length_c   1.000
_cell.angle_alpha   90.00
_cell.angle_beta   90.00
_cell.angle_gamma   90.00
#
_symmetry.space_group_name_H-M   'P 1'
#
loop_
_entity.id
_entity.type
_entity.pdbx_description
1 polymer ?
#
loop_
_entity_poly.entity_id
_entity_poly.type
_entity_poly.pdbx_seq_one_letter_code
_entity_poly.pdbx_strand_id
1 'polypeptide(L)'
;MKINICFMVETKDIQYFLEAEKKFRKEHPDYGELFFDEKYGMREIGDEDSASFLVNMPIGEYYKQHSQIIGNEEKYGLTEVERTFLCMYYAEHSAKFRDDYYHGEIPEVVRQMFIGINNVVSKAPQNKDKILYRFCQNEDPKGMKVGDVVNFPYNLTCTNFDWNQAKYKNVYVITPLPNGKTRAHNLYEIYEHGDEKQVDFLRDTSFMVTKVEETKGTPYRKYYLKELSDA
;
A
#
# COMPACT_ATOMS: atom_id res chain seq x y z
N MET A 1 -1.55 28.81 15.18
CA MET A 1 -2.04 27.41 15.23
C MET A 1 -2.57 27.09 13.84
N LYS A 2 -1.72 26.51 12.94
CA LYS A 2 -2.16 26.06 11.62
C LYS A 2 -2.71 24.65 11.82
N ILE A 3 -4.01 24.53 11.72
CA ILE A 3 -4.67 23.23 11.63
C ILE A 3 -4.33 22.73 10.22
N ASN A 4 -3.42 21.77 10.11
CA ASN A 4 -3.26 21.00 8.89
C ASN A 4 -4.53 20.15 8.73
N ILE A 5 -5.52 20.71 8.07
CA ILE A 5 -6.65 19.95 7.56
C ILE A 5 -6.04 19.16 6.41
N CYS A 6 -5.79 17.86 6.66
CA CYS A 6 -5.55 16.91 5.60
C CYS A 6 -6.85 16.86 4.79
N PHE A 7 -6.94 17.66 3.72
CA PHE A 7 -8.08 17.62 2.83
C PHE A 7 -8.08 16.23 2.21
N MET A 8 -9.09 15.43 2.55
CA MET A 8 -9.38 14.25 1.77
C MET A 8 -9.62 14.71 0.34
N VAL A 9 -8.78 14.30 -0.57
CA VAL A 9 -8.98 14.57 -2.00
C VAL A 9 -10.14 13.70 -2.44
N GLU A 10 -11.16 14.29 -3.04
CA GLU A 10 -12.31 13.56 -3.51
C GLU A 10 -11.89 12.56 -4.58
N THR A 11 -12.18 11.28 -4.34
CA THR A 11 -11.92 10.20 -5.28
C THR A 11 -12.98 10.26 -6.38
N LYS A 12 -12.58 9.96 -7.63
CA LYS A 12 -13.53 9.74 -8.73
C LYS A 12 -14.49 8.63 -8.36
N ASP A 13 -15.71 8.68 -8.93
CA ASP A 13 -16.69 7.62 -8.74
C ASP A 13 -16.26 6.30 -9.43
N ILE A 14 -16.95 5.21 -9.11
CA ILE A 14 -16.59 3.90 -9.65
C ILE A 14 -16.75 3.83 -11.18
N GLN A 15 -17.68 4.59 -11.75
CA GLN A 15 -17.92 4.57 -13.20
C GLN A 15 -16.71 5.10 -13.97
N TYR A 16 -16.02 6.11 -13.45
CA TYR A 16 -14.78 6.59 -14.04
C TYR A 16 -13.75 5.45 -14.24
N PHE A 17 -13.60 4.60 -13.24
CA PHE A 17 -12.62 3.49 -13.29
C PHE A 17 -13.09 2.35 -14.19
N LEU A 18 -14.38 2.03 -14.17
CA LEU A 18 -14.94 0.98 -15.04
C LEU A 18 -14.86 1.39 -16.52
N GLU A 19 -15.11 2.66 -16.83
CA GLU A 19 -14.97 3.18 -18.19
C GLU A 19 -13.50 3.20 -18.65
N ALA A 20 -12.58 3.58 -17.77
CA ALA A 20 -11.15 3.54 -18.06
C ALA A 20 -10.67 2.11 -18.36
N GLU A 21 -11.06 1.13 -17.55
CA GLU A 21 -10.77 -0.28 -17.79
C GLU A 21 -11.36 -0.77 -19.12
N LYS A 22 -12.63 -0.48 -19.39
CA LYS A 22 -13.32 -0.87 -20.61
C LYS A 22 -12.65 -0.28 -21.86
N LYS A 23 -12.26 1.00 -21.80
CA LYS A 23 -11.54 1.69 -22.87
C LYS A 23 -10.20 1.01 -23.11
N PHE A 24 -9.42 0.78 -22.07
CA PHE A 24 -8.11 0.14 -22.16
C PHE A 24 -8.19 -1.26 -22.77
N ARG A 25 -9.12 -2.11 -22.29
CA ARG A 25 -9.31 -3.46 -22.85
C ARG A 25 -9.71 -3.45 -24.33
N LYS A 26 -10.46 -2.44 -24.76
CA LYS A 26 -10.81 -2.26 -26.17
C LYS A 26 -9.61 -1.87 -27.03
N GLU A 27 -8.72 -1.03 -26.51
CA GLU A 27 -7.52 -0.56 -27.18
C GLU A 27 -6.39 -1.62 -27.17
N HIS A 28 -6.42 -2.52 -26.20
CA HIS A 28 -5.40 -3.56 -25.99
C HIS A 28 -6.04 -4.95 -25.77
N PRO A 29 -6.71 -5.52 -26.79
CA PRO A 29 -7.48 -6.76 -26.64
C PRO A 29 -6.59 -7.97 -26.28
N ASP A 30 -5.34 -7.96 -26.70
CA ASP A 30 -4.41 -9.09 -26.50
C ASP A 30 -3.72 -9.07 -25.12
N TYR A 31 -3.86 -7.99 -24.37
CA TYR A 31 -3.19 -7.87 -23.05
C TYR A 31 -3.65 -8.88 -22.01
N GLY A 32 -4.92 -9.30 -22.09
CA GLY A 32 -5.49 -10.27 -21.15
C GLY A 32 -4.88 -11.67 -21.25
N GLU A 33 -4.43 -12.09 -22.44
CA GLU A 33 -3.86 -13.42 -22.71
C GLU A 33 -2.38 -13.50 -22.31
N LEU A 34 -1.66 -12.37 -22.27
CA LEU A 34 -0.24 -12.33 -21.98
C LEU A 34 0.10 -12.50 -20.48
N PHE A 35 -0.88 -12.43 -19.60
CA PHE A 35 -0.68 -12.36 -18.15
C PHE A 35 -0.99 -13.62 -17.38
N PHE A 36 -1.52 -14.65 -18.03
CA PHE A 36 -1.78 -15.93 -17.40
C PHE A 36 -0.73 -16.94 -17.85
N ASP A 37 0.22 -17.22 -16.99
CA ASP A 37 1.14 -18.34 -17.15
C ASP A 37 0.57 -19.52 -16.34
N GLU A 38 0.13 -20.57 -17.02
CA GLU A 38 -0.45 -21.78 -16.40
C GLU A 38 0.51 -22.44 -15.39
N LYS A 39 1.81 -22.18 -15.51
CA LYS A 39 2.84 -22.78 -14.66
C LYS A 39 3.16 -21.97 -13.42
N TYR A 40 3.04 -20.64 -13.48
CA TYR A 40 3.53 -19.73 -12.43
C TYR A 40 2.45 -18.80 -11.87
N GLY A 41 1.20 -18.96 -12.29
CA GLY A 41 0.15 -18.01 -11.96
C GLY A 41 0.31 -16.69 -12.71
N MET A 42 0.04 -15.58 -12.06
CA MET A 42 0.22 -14.27 -12.69
C MET A 42 1.70 -14.03 -13.00
N ARG A 43 2.01 -13.90 -14.30
CA ARG A 43 3.31 -13.44 -14.73
C ARG A 43 3.53 -12.04 -14.19
N GLU A 44 4.65 -11.79 -13.52
CA GLU A 44 5.11 -10.43 -13.32
C GLU A 44 5.21 -9.79 -14.70
N ILE A 45 4.42 -8.74 -14.89
CA ILE A 45 4.49 -7.96 -16.11
C ILE A 45 5.85 -7.34 -16.11
N GLY A 46 6.56 -7.52 -17.21
CA GLY A 46 7.80 -6.80 -17.43
C GLY A 46 7.56 -5.33 -17.13
N ASP A 47 8.45 -4.74 -16.43
CA ASP A 47 8.44 -3.40 -15.81
C ASP A 47 8.15 -2.23 -16.77
N GLU A 48 7.79 -2.51 -18.03
CA GLU A 48 7.88 -1.53 -19.09
C GLU A 48 6.56 -0.83 -19.39
N ASP A 49 5.42 -1.30 -18.85
CA ASP A 49 4.15 -0.74 -19.27
C ASP A 49 3.15 -0.51 -18.12
N SER A 50 3.11 0.73 -17.64
CA SER A 50 2.09 1.18 -16.68
C SER A 50 0.65 0.99 -17.19
N ALA A 51 0.46 0.87 -18.50
CA ALA A 51 -0.82 0.60 -19.13
C ALA A 51 -1.31 -0.83 -18.84
N SER A 52 -0.43 -1.78 -18.59
CA SER A 52 -0.78 -3.16 -18.20
C SER A 52 -1.52 -3.25 -16.87
N PHE A 53 -1.49 -2.18 -16.08
CA PHE A 53 -2.15 -2.06 -14.79
C PHE A 53 -3.63 -2.42 -14.85
N LEU A 54 -4.40 -1.82 -15.77
CA LEU A 54 -5.85 -2.01 -15.85
C LEU A 54 -6.25 -3.44 -16.26
N VAL A 55 -5.38 -4.17 -16.95
CA VAL A 55 -5.62 -5.56 -17.31
C VAL A 55 -5.32 -6.50 -16.14
N ASN A 56 -4.25 -6.19 -15.38
CA ASN A 56 -3.85 -7.00 -14.24
C ASN A 56 -4.60 -6.70 -12.94
N MET A 57 -5.33 -5.62 -12.91
CA MET A 57 -6.25 -5.30 -11.83
C MET A 57 -7.64 -5.08 -12.40
N PRO A 58 -8.40 -6.14 -12.67
CA PRO A 58 -9.72 -6.03 -13.25
C PRO A 58 -10.66 -5.37 -12.25
N ILE A 59 -10.74 -4.04 -12.30
CA ILE A 59 -11.53 -3.22 -11.40
C ILE A 59 -12.99 -3.68 -11.38
N GLY A 60 -13.54 -3.99 -12.55
CA GLY A 60 -14.91 -4.48 -12.66
C GLY A 60 -15.18 -5.81 -11.95
N GLU A 61 -14.19 -6.69 -11.85
CA GLU A 61 -14.31 -7.93 -11.09
C GLU A 61 -14.29 -7.66 -9.58
N TYR A 62 -13.34 -6.85 -9.11
CA TYR A 62 -13.28 -6.45 -7.71
C TYR A 62 -14.49 -5.64 -7.28
N TYR A 63 -15.00 -4.79 -8.15
CA TYR A 63 -16.25 -4.07 -7.90
C TYR A 63 -17.44 -5.00 -7.66
N LYS A 64 -17.54 -6.10 -8.41
CA LYS A 64 -18.58 -7.13 -8.16
C LYS A 64 -18.38 -7.88 -6.84
N GLN A 65 -17.15 -7.95 -6.37
CA GLN A 65 -16.79 -8.67 -5.14
C GLN A 65 -16.77 -7.80 -3.89
N HIS A 66 -16.76 -6.47 -4.02
CA HIS A 66 -16.62 -5.56 -2.88
C HIS A 66 -17.71 -5.71 -1.81
N SER A 67 -18.91 -6.13 -2.21
CA SER A 67 -20.02 -6.43 -1.29
C SER A 67 -19.78 -7.70 -0.46
N GLN A 68 -18.80 -8.52 -0.81
CA GLN A 68 -18.43 -9.74 -0.08
C GLN A 68 -17.40 -9.46 1.03
N ILE A 69 -16.79 -8.27 1.03
CA ILE A 69 -15.93 -7.86 2.12
C ILE A 69 -16.84 -7.54 3.32
N ILE A 70 -16.75 -8.37 4.33
CA ILE A 70 -17.52 -8.23 5.57
C ILE A 70 -16.57 -7.67 6.62
N GLY A 71 -16.72 -6.40 6.92
CA GLY A 71 -15.94 -5.68 7.91
C GLY A 71 -16.73 -4.51 8.49
N ASN A 72 -16.01 -3.47 8.86
CA ASN A 72 -16.59 -2.26 9.43
C ASN A 72 -16.68 -1.10 8.44
N GLU A 73 -16.76 -1.37 7.14
CA GLU A 73 -16.68 -0.37 6.07
C GLU A 73 -17.75 0.72 6.21
N GLU A 74 -18.97 0.32 6.56
CA GLU A 74 -20.06 1.26 6.79
C GLU A 74 -19.80 2.16 7.99
N LYS A 75 -19.28 1.60 9.08
CA LYS A 75 -18.94 2.35 10.29
C LYS A 75 -17.92 3.46 10.00
N TYR A 76 -17.00 3.21 9.07
CA TYR A 76 -15.96 4.18 8.69
C TYR A 76 -16.32 4.99 7.45
N GLY A 77 -17.55 4.83 6.92
CA GLY A 77 -18.07 5.64 5.82
C GLY A 77 -17.30 5.45 4.51
N LEU A 78 -16.90 4.21 4.18
CA LEU A 78 -16.27 3.91 2.91
C LEU A 78 -17.28 3.98 1.77
N THR A 79 -16.91 4.67 0.70
CA THR A 79 -17.67 4.68 -0.55
C THR A 79 -17.54 3.33 -1.28
N GLU A 80 -18.36 3.10 -2.30
CA GLU A 80 -18.27 1.91 -3.15
C GLU A 80 -16.90 1.74 -3.79
N VAL A 81 -16.33 2.82 -4.31
CA VAL A 81 -15.01 2.81 -4.93
C VAL A 81 -13.91 2.52 -3.91
N GLU A 82 -13.99 3.09 -2.72
CA GLU A 82 -13.04 2.83 -1.64
C GLU A 82 -13.10 1.37 -1.16
N ARG A 83 -14.29 0.78 -1.06
CA ARG A 83 -14.45 -0.65 -0.77
C ARG A 83 -13.87 -1.53 -1.86
N THR A 84 -14.05 -1.16 -3.12
CA THR A 84 -13.45 -1.87 -4.25
C THR A 84 -11.91 -1.84 -4.15
N PHE A 85 -11.33 -0.67 -3.88
CA PHE A 85 -9.88 -0.54 -3.74
C PHE A 85 -9.34 -1.27 -2.51
N LEU A 86 -10.07 -1.27 -1.40
CA LEU A 86 -9.69 -2.04 -0.23
C LEU A 86 -9.63 -3.55 -0.55
N CYS A 87 -10.62 -4.06 -1.31
CA CYS A 87 -10.64 -5.43 -1.79
C CYS A 87 -9.40 -5.76 -2.62
N MET A 88 -9.05 -4.90 -3.57
CA MET A 88 -7.87 -5.04 -4.41
C MET A 88 -6.57 -4.96 -3.60
N TYR A 89 -6.53 -4.09 -2.60
CA TYR A 89 -5.35 -3.85 -1.77
C TYR A 89 -5.02 -5.04 -0.84
N TYR A 90 -6.04 -5.74 -0.35
CA TYR A 90 -5.85 -6.98 0.43
C TYR A 90 -5.60 -8.22 -0.42
N ALA A 91 -5.89 -8.14 -1.71
CA ALA A 91 -5.61 -9.22 -2.66
C ALA A 91 -4.14 -9.17 -3.12
N GLU A 92 -3.81 -9.97 -4.13
CA GLU A 92 -2.45 -10.09 -4.70
C GLU A 92 -1.92 -8.79 -5.34
N HIS A 93 -2.74 -7.73 -5.38
CA HIS A 93 -2.44 -6.51 -6.10
C HIS A 93 -1.91 -5.36 -5.24
N SER A 94 -1.63 -5.58 -3.96
CA SER A 94 -1.15 -4.52 -3.05
C SER A 94 0.07 -3.76 -3.58
N ALA A 95 1.01 -4.45 -4.24
CA ALA A 95 2.20 -3.83 -4.82
C ALA A 95 1.86 -2.77 -5.87
N LYS A 96 0.74 -2.93 -6.59
CA LYS A 96 0.33 -2.01 -7.67
C LYS A 96 -0.20 -0.67 -7.19
N PHE A 97 -0.45 -0.53 -5.89
CA PHE A 97 -0.76 0.76 -5.26
C PHE A 97 0.49 1.54 -4.84
N ARG A 98 1.67 1.11 -5.31
CA ARG A 98 2.94 1.73 -4.99
C ARG A 98 3.50 2.44 -6.22
N ASP A 99 3.99 3.65 -6.03
CA ASP A 99 4.60 4.45 -7.11
C ASP A 99 5.86 3.80 -7.67
N ASP A 100 6.64 3.14 -6.81
CA ASP A 100 7.89 2.46 -7.18
C ASP A 100 7.69 1.19 -8.01
N TYR A 101 6.44 0.74 -8.14
CA TYR A 101 6.07 -0.35 -9.05
C TYR A 101 6.05 0.11 -10.52
N TYR A 102 5.88 1.42 -10.77
CA TYR A 102 5.76 1.97 -12.12
C TYR A 102 7.06 2.62 -12.57
N HIS A 103 7.49 2.29 -13.78
CA HIS A 103 8.59 2.94 -14.46
C HIS A 103 8.02 3.95 -15.45
N GLY A 104 8.38 5.22 -15.30
CA GLY A 104 7.90 6.28 -16.17
C GLY A 104 6.69 7.06 -15.64
N GLU A 105 5.83 7.55 -16.54
CA GLU A 105 4.69 8.38 -16.18
C GLU A 105 3.53 7.51 -15.65
N ILE A 106 3.06 7.83 -14.45
CA ILE A 106 1.92 7.13 -13.83
C ILE A 106 0.63 7.68 -14.45
N PRO A 107 -0.21 6.82 -15.07
CA PRO A 107 -1.48 7.24 -15.63
C PRO A 107 -2.41 7.88 -14.59
N GLU A 108 -3.23 8.84 -15.03
CA GLU A 108 -4.13 9.55 -14.11
C GLU A 108 -5.11 8.59 -13.39
N VAL A 109 -5.60 7.57 -14.06
CA VAL A 109 -6.46 6.56 -13.43
C VAL A 109 -5.79 5.86 -12.25
N VAL A 110 -4.49 5.56 -12.38
CA VAL A 110 -3.67 4.96 -11.31
C VAL A 110 -3.46 5.95 -10.17
N ARG A 111 -3.19 7.22 -10.47
CA ARG A 111 -3.09 8.28 -9.46
C ARG A 111 -4.38 8.40 -8.64
N GLN A 112 -5.53 8.34 -9.31
CA GLN A 112 -6.83 8.37 -8.65
C GLN A 112 -7.05 7.15 -7.75
N MET A 113 -6.53 5.98 -8.11
CA MET A 113 -6.56 4.80 -7.24
C MET A 113 -5.67 4.98 -6.02
N PHE A 114 -4.48 5.58 -6.17
CA PHE A 114 -3.63 5.90 -5.02
C PHE A 114 -4.31 6.86 -4.05
N ILE A 115 -5.04 7.85 -4.56
CA ILE A 115 -5.85 8.76 -3.74
C ILE A 115 -6.93 7.96 -2.99
N GLY A 116 -7.62 7.07 -3.70
CA GLY A 116 -8.69 6.25 -3.12
C GLY A 116 -8.22 5.38 -1.97
N ILE A 117 -7.11 4.63 -2.14
CA ILE A 117 -6.60 3.80 -1.04
C ILE A 117 -6.04 4.64 0.11
N ASN A 118 -5.40 5.78 -0.18
CA ASN A 118 -4.95 6.69 0.88
C ASN A 118 -6.12 7.25 1.70
N ASN A 119 -7.26 7.53 1.07
CA ASN A 119 -8.49 7.93 1.75
C ASN A 119 -9.02 6.80 2.65
N VAL A 120 -9.01 5.55 2.17
CA VAL A 120 -9.39 4.38 2.98
C VAL A 120 -8.51 4.31 4.24
N VAL A 121 -7.19 4.38 4.08
CA VAL A 121 -6.24 4.35 5.21
C VAL A 121 -6.53 5.51 6.17
N SER A 122 -6.77 6.72 5.67
CA SER A 122 -7.03 7.90 6.51
C SER A 122 -8.32 7.81 7.34
N LYS A 123 -9.30 7.01 6.90
CA LYS A 123 -10.55 6.76 7.62
C LYS A 123 -10.40 5.75 8.75
N ALA A 124 -9.37 4.90 8.71
CA ALA A 124 -9.08 3.98 9.79
C ALA A 124 -8.60 4.73 11.05
N PRO A 125 -8.82 4.18 12.26
CA PRO A 125 -8.32 4.77 13.49
C PRO A 125 -6.80 4.94 13.47
N GLN A 126 -6.31 6.07 13.97
CA GLN A 126 -4.87 6.26 14.12
C GLN A 126 -4.26 5.20 15.03
N ASN A 127 -3.07 4.75 14.68
CA ASN A 127 -2.31 3.76 15.42
C ASN A 127 -1.94 4.26 16.83
N LYS A 128 -1.93 3.32 17.79
CA LYS A 128 -1.53 3.55 19.20
C LYS A 128 -0.33 2.70 19.62
N ASP A 129 0.10 1.78 18.76
CA ASP A 129 1.23 0.91 19.04
C ASP A 129 2.53 1.70 18.98
N LYS A 130 3.46 1.34 19.84
CA LYS A 130 4.77 2.02 19.96
C LYS A 130 5.77 1.55 18.92
N ILE A 131 5.57 0.36 18.37
CA ILE A 131 6.46 -0.28 17.41
C ILE A 131 5.61 -0.97 16.35
N LEU A 132 6.00 -0.78 15.11
CA LEU A 132 5.43 -1.46 13.96
C LEU A 132 6.55 -2.16 13.18
N TYR A 133 6.19 -3.19 12.44
CA TYR A 133 7.11 -4.02 11.68
C TYR A 133 6.72 -4.08 10.21
N ARG A 134 7.72 -3.98 9.32
CA ARG A 134 7.56 -4.28 7.90
C ARG A 134 8.57 -5.34 7.51
N PHE A 135 8.13 -6.43 6.94
CA PHE A 135 8.97 -7.52 6.44
C PHE A 135 9.11 -7.42 4.93
N CYS A 136 10.33 -7.14 4.44
CA CYS A 136 10.59 -6.82 3.04
C CYS A 136 11.44 -7.91 2.39
N GLN A 137 10.93 -8.59 1.38
CA GLN A 137 11.66 -9.66 0.71
C GLN A 137 12.71 -9.12 -0.26
N ASN A 138 12.38 -8.11 -1.05
CA ASN A 138 13.23 -7.55 -2.10
C ASN A 138 13.50 -6.04 -1.95
N GLU A 139 12.87 -5.41 -0.98
CA GLU A 139 13.02 -3.97 -0.73
C GLU A 139 14.20 -3.76 0.21
N ASP A 140 15.42 -4.03 -0.27
CA ASP A 140 16.60 -3.45 0.36
C ASP A 140 16.81 -2.09 -0.32
N PRO A 141 16.45 -0.97 0.34
CA PRO A 141 16.93 0.33 -0.08
C PRO A 141 18.44 0.25 0.13
N LYS A 142 19.15 -0.13 -0.91
CA LYS A 142 20.58 -0.44 -0.93
C LYS A 142 21.34 0.63 -0.15
N GLY A 143 21.74 0.27 1.04
CA GLY A 143 22.65 1.06 1.83
C GLY A 143 22.05 2.19 2.66
N MET A 144 20.79 2.13 3.13
CA MET A 144 20.32 3.06 4.17
C MET A 144 21.29 3.07 5.35
N LYS A 145 21.69 4.26 5.76
CA LYS A 145 22.62 4.49 6.86
C LYS A 145 21.92 5.26 7.98
N VAL A 146 22.47 5.11 9.17
CA VAL A 146 22.01 5.91 10.31
C VAL A 146 22.12 7.40 9.99
N GLY A 147 21.03 8.13 10.20
CA GLY A 147 20.87 9.55 9.89
C GLY A 147 20.21 9.84 8.55
N ASP A 148 20.09 8.86 7.66
CA ASP A 148 19.35 9.04 6.41
C ASP A 148 17.87 9.31 6.68
N VAL A 149 17.28 10.18 5.87
CA VAL A 149 15.83 10.39 5.82
C VAL A 149 15.29 9.70 4.58
N VAL A 150 14.34 8.79 4.79
CA VAL A 150 13.66 8.06 3.72
C VAL A 150 12.20 8.48 3.67
N ASN A 151 11.68 8.64 2.47
CA ASN A 151 10.28 8.93 2.22
C ASN A 151 9.65 7.78 1.43
N PHE A 152 8.45 7.39 1.84
CA PHE A 152 7.67 6.39 1.09
C PHE A 152 6.52 7.10 0.38
N PRO A 153 6.57 7.22 -0.95
CA PRO A 153 5.53 7.90 -1.75
C PRO A 153 4.25 7.07 -1.89
N TYR A 154 4.14 5.96 -1.17
CA TYR A 154 2.99 5.05 -1.14
C TYR A 154 2.57 4.77 0.31
N ASN A 155 1.40 4.13 0.47
CA ASN A 155 0.96 3.67 1.78
C ASN A 155 1.87 2.53 2.24
N LEU A 156 2.68 2.78 3.27
CA LEU A 156 3.62 1.79 3.79
C LEU A 156 2.89 0.82 4.70
N THR A 157 2.67 -0.40 4.22
CA THR A 157 2.01 -1.47 4.96
C THR A 157 2.93 -2.06 6.02
N CYS A 158 2.44 -2.16 7.24
CA CYS A 158 3.11 -2.68 8.41
C CYS A 158 2.19 -3.60 9.21
N THR A 159 2.73 -4.22 10.23
CA THR A 159 1.98 -4.96 11.26
C THR A 159 2.44 -4.54 12.64
N ASN A 160 1.59 -4.70 13.66
CA ASN A 160 2.00 -4.49 15.05
C ASN A 160 2.59 -5.75 15.70
N PHE A 161 2.80 -6.83 14.94
CA PHE A 161 3.28 -8.10 15.43
C PHE A 161 4.65 -8.47 14.83
N ASP A 162 5.63 -8.81 15.66
CA ASP A 162 6.93 -9.32 15.21
C ASP A 162 6.81 -10.82 14.90
N TRP A 163 6.81 -11.18 13.61
CA TRP A 163 6.78 -12.57 13.15
C TRP A 163 8.13 -13.28 13.18
N ASN A 164 9.16 -12.66 13.77
CA ASN A 164 10.51 -13.21 13.87
C ASN A 164 11.14 -13.64 12.55
N GLN A 165 10.83 -12.95 11.45
CA GLN A 165 11.29 -13.29 10.11
C GLN A 165 12.62 -12.65 9.70
N ALA A 166 13.32 -11.98 10.62
CA ALA A 166 14.59 -11.30 10.33
C ALA A 166 15.69 -12.20 9.71
N LYS A 167 15.58 -13.52 9.87
CA LYS A 167 16.50 -14.49 9.24
C LYS A 167 16.25 -14.69 7.75
N TYR A 168 15.08 -14.28 7.26
CA TYR A 168 14.62 -14.56 5.91
C TYR A 168 14.33 -13.30 5.10
N LYS A 169 14.24 -12.13 5.76
CA LYS A 169 13.83 -10.86 5.16
C LYS A 169 14.50 -9.68 5.84
N ASN A 170 14.66 -8.57 5.11
CA ASN A 170 14.91 -7.29 5.75
C ASN A 170 13.69 -6.89 6.59
N VAL A 171 13.92 -6.26 7.72
CA VAL A 171 12.87 -5.83 8.64
C VAL A 171 13.02 -4.36 8.94
N TYR A 172 11.97 -3.59 8.71
CA TYR A 172 11.84 -2.24 9.27
C TYR A 172 11.17 -2.35 10.63
N VAL A 173 11.84 -1.88 11.66
CA VAL A 173 11.31 -1.72 13.02
C VAL A 173 11.00 -0.23 13.17
N ILE A 174 9.73 0.11 13.13
CA ILE A 174 9.29 1.50 12.98
C ILE A 174 8.74 1.99 14.30
N THR A 175 9.23 3.14 14.75
CA THR A 175 8.67 3.89 15.89
C THR A 175 7.79 5.01 15.33
N PRO A 176 6.45 4.87 15.36
CA PRO A 176 5.55 5.91 14.93
C PRO A 176 5.56 7.10 15.89
N LEU A 177 5.10 8.26 15.43
CA LEU A 177 4.78 9.37 16.30
C LEU A 177 3.64 9.00 17.26
N PRO A 178 3.48 9.70 18.37
CA PRO A 178 2.36 9.47 19.29
C PRO A 178 1.00 9.60 18.60
N ASN A 179 0.01 8.88 19.08
CA ASN A 179 -1.39 9.03 18.65
C ASN A 179 -1.80 10.51 18.65
N GLY A 180 -2.53 10.93 17.64
CA GLY A 180 -2.85 12.33 17.36
C GLY A 180 -1.82 13.07 16.51
N LYS A 181 -0.63 12.49 16.27
CA LYS A 181 0.44 13.04 15.42
C LYS A 181 0.94 12.09 14.37
N THR A 182 0.80 10.78 14.59
CA THR A 182 1.24 9.76 13.64
C THR A 182 0.38 9.76 12.38
N ARG A 183 0.99 9.38 11.27
CA ARG A 183 0.32 9.09 10.00
C ARG A 183 0.02 7.59 9.81
N ALA A 184 0.30 6.77 10.84
CA ALA A 184 -0.04 5.36 10.87
C ALA A 184 -1.50 5.14 11.28
N HIS A 185 -2.21 4.29 10.56
CA HIS A 185 -3.63 3.96 10.78
C HIS A 185 -3.85 2.46 10.82
N ASN A 186 -4.71 2.01 11.73
CA ASN A 186 -5.03 0.60 11.96
C ASN A 186 -6.05 0.10 10.92
N LEU A 187 -5.58 -0.27 9.73
CA LEU A 187 -6.45 -0.70 8.65
C LEU A 187 -7.25 -1.97 9.01
N TYR A 188 -6.70 -2.84 9.87
CA TYR A 188 -7.40 -4.01 10.41
C TYR A 188 -8.69 -3.70 11.18
N GLU A 189 -8.88 -2.46 11.66
CA GLU A 189 -10.12 -2.03 12.31
C GLU A 189 -11.27 -1.86 11.30
N ILE A 190 -10.96 -1.55 10.04
CA ILE A 190 -11.94 -1.53 8.96
C ILE A 190 -12.20 -2.95 8.49
N TYR A 191 -11.15 -3.66 8.11
CA TYR A 191 -11.21 -5.04 7.66
C TYR A 191 -9.96 -5.80 8.09
N GLU A 192 -10.16 -6.90 8.81
CA GLU A 192 -9.07 -7.77 9.24
C GLU A 192 -8.91 -8.93 8.27
N HIS A 193 -7.76 -9.00 7.60
CA HIS A 193 -7.40 -10.11 6.72
C HIS A 193 -6.50 -11.08 7.49
N GLY A 194 -7.07 -12.20 7.92
CA GLY A 194 -6.35 -13.16 8.77
C GLY A 194 -5.88 -12.54 10.08
N ASP A 195 -4.70 -12.95 10.54
CA ASP A 195 -4.08 -12.46 11.78
C ASP A 195 -3.01 -11.39 11.53
N GLU A 196 -3.06 -10.71 10.37
CA GLU A 196 -1.96 -9.81 9.97
C GLU A 196 -1.91 -8.51 10.76
N LYS A 197 -3.03 -8.08 11.35
CA LYS A 197 -3.12 -6.80 12.08
C LYS A 197 -2.49 -5.65 11.30
N GLN A 198 -2.94 -5.49 10.04
CA GLN A 198 -2.37 -4.53 9.11
C GLN A 198 -2.54 -3.09 9.60
N VAL A 199 -1.42 -2.38 9.61
CA VAL A 199 -1.32 -0.95 9.91
C VAL A 199 -0.62 -0.28 8.76
N ASP A 200 -1.20 0.78 8.21
CA ASP A 200 -0.63 1.50 7.08
C ASP A 200 -0.29 2.94 7.44
N PHE A 201 0.88 3.40 7.02
CA PHE A 201 1.18 4.83 7.00
C PHE A 201 0.55 5.48 5.77
N LEU A 202 0.07 6.68 5.94
CA LEU A 202 -0.35 7.51 4.80
C LEU A 202 0.83 7.76 3.85
N ARG A 203 0.52 7.96 2.57
CA ARG A 203 1.50 8.28 1.54
C ARG A 203 2.38 9.46 1.94
N ASP A 204 3.58 9.51 1.39
CA ASP A 204 4.57 10.58 1.62
C ASP A 204 4.98 10.74 3.10
N THR A 205 4.88 9.67 3.88
CA THR A 205 5.42 9.64 5.23
C THR A 205 6.93 9.49 5.21
N SER A 206 7.62 10.35 5.95
CA SER A 206 9.08 10.36 6.06
C SER A 206 9.54 9.76 7.37
N PHE A 207 10.69 9.08 7.30
CA PHE A 207 11.30 8.43 8.45
C PHE A 207 12.80 8.71 8.50
N MET A 208 13.35 8.83 9.70
CA MET A 208 14.79 8.86 9.93
C MET A 208 15.29 7.48 10.33
N VAL A 209 16.36 7.02 9.69
CA VAL A 209 17.07 5.80 10.07
C VAL A 209 17.86 6.07 11.36
N THR A 210 17.47 5.42 12.46
CA THR A 210 18.10 5.65 13.77
C THR A 210 19.12 4.59 14.14
N LYS A 211 19.01 3.37 13.56
CA LYS A 211 19.92 2.25 13.78
C LYS A 211 19.83 1.28 12.61
N VAL A 212 20.93 0.59 12.33
CA VAL A 212 20.97 -0.54 11.39
C VAL A 212 21.68 -1.70 12.09
N GLU A 213 21.09 -2.88 12.04
CA GLU A 213 21.64 -4.12 12.58
C GLU A 213 21.75 -5.18 11.48
N GLU A 214 22.89 -5.83 11.38
CA GLU A 214 23.07 -7.00 10.53
C GLU A 214 22.50 -8.24 11.23
N THR A 215 21.75 -9.05 10.50
CA THR A 215 21.28 -10.34 11.00
C THR A 215 22.37 -11.38 10.76
N LYS A 216 22.99 -11.84 11.85
CA LYS A 216 24.14 -12.76 11.81
C LYS A 216 23.88 -13.99 10.92
N GLY A 217 24.78 -14.22 9.97
CA GLY A 217 24.72 -15.38 9.06
C GLY A 217 23.74 -15.23 7.88
N THR A 218 23.23 -14.04 7.63
CA THR A 218 22.33 -13.75 6.51
C THR A 218 22.72 -12.44 5.81
N PRO A 219 22.23 -12.19 4.59
CA PRO A 219 22.41 -10.89 3.93
C PRO A 219 21.42 -9.83 4.43
N TYR A 220 20.52 -10.19 5.33
CA TYR A 220 19.40 -9.34 5.75
C TYR A 220 19.75 -8.44 6.92
N ARG A 221 19.01 -7.32 7.03
CA ARG A 221 19.24 -6.29 8.04
C ARG A 221 17.95 -5.89 8.72
N LYS A 222 18.08 -5.43 9.97
CA LYS A 222 17.03 -4.69 10.67
C LYS A 222 17.33 -3.20 10.60
N TYR A 223 16.42 -2.42 10.04
CA TYR A 223 16.47 -0.97 9.99
C TYR A 223 15.50 -0.39 11.00
N TYR A 224 15.99 0.38 11.93
CA TYR A 224 15.17 1.08 12.91
C TYR A 224 14.83 2.46 12.38
N LEU A 225 13.56 2.67 12.11
CA LEU A 225 13.02 3.89 11.53
C LEU A 225 12.21 4.66 12.57
N LYS A 226 12.35 5.97 12.60
CA LYS A 226 11.51 6.86 13.41
C LYS A 226 10.72 7.75 12.48
N GLU A 227 9.39 7.74 12.62
CA GLU A 227 8.51 8.64 11.89
C GLU A 227 8.87 10.10 12.19
N LEU A 228 8.91 10.94 11.14
CA LEU A 228 9.13 12.36 11.26
C LEU A 228 7.79 13.10 11.18
N SER A 229 7.69 14.19 11.93
CA SER A 229 6.56 15.12 11.76
C SER A 229 6.70 15.85 10.42
N ASP A 230 5.58 16.06 9.76
CA ASP A 230 5.53 17.01 8.65
C ASP A 230 6.07 18.36 9.14
N ALA A 231 7.04 18.92 8.41
CA ALA A 231 7.68 20.20 8.73
C ALA A 231 6.74 21.38 8.51
#